data_cd6d6e57e2c413fd4cac1ceb606b9268
#
_entry.id   cd6d6e57e2c413fd4cac1ceb606b9268
#
_cell.length_a   1.000
_cell.length_b   1.000
_cell.length_c   1.000
_cell.angle_alpha   90.00
_cell.angle_beta   90.00
_cell.angle_gamma   90.00
#
_symmetry.space_group_name_H-M   'P 1'
#
loop_
_entity.id
_entity.type
_entity.pdbx_description
1 polymer ?
#
loop_
_entity_poly.entity_id
_entity_poly.type
_entity_poly.pdbx_seq_one_letter_code
_entity_poly.pdbx_strand_id
1 'polypeptide(L)'
;LARPFKYLFVISALALVVAASFAGGRHLRRVAATPLNTSPLTTSLPEANIGSAEGLSSLETFQQGGGDPADTFDEVLRYMKSEYVERLNDDKKLGFGAVRTMLMSLDDPKTRFLEPDHRQLVEKQIGGQFSGIGAVLTVIKQKKGQIDARRLAVVAPVPGGPADKAGLRPGDIITEIDSRWVIAYDPRLDLDRLRLDDRQYRAGWREATKKLSEGMSLPKALEVLQEAVDKPLNLTVERPGAAAPLKVTVQTGVCKMTPVEFKEINAQVGYLRVTQFNRQATEAFTSALRSAKQRSIIVDLRDNAGGPVTTEVFDSARALLGLLTKGGQMGTVVRSGNRQEPVQVSGGAGNHKIVALVNGGTANLAEFVAAALRDKAGASLIGSRTFGDGVMQKFIGLSNGAAMTVTAGKFLTAKGVDISLRGVQPDVTVSTGGPHSTNDAAVEQAVRRLTSA
;
A
#
# COMPACT_ATOMS: atom_id res chain seq x y z
N LEU A 1 18.95 3.66 -43.30
CA LEU A 1 19.77 3.83 -42.09
C LEU A 1 19.77 5.27 -41.59
N ALA A 2 18.65 5.81 -41.09
CA ALA A 2 18.62 7.10 -40.38
C ALA A 2 17.24 7.36 -39.77
N ARG A 3 16.79 6.58 -38.80
CA ARG A 3 15.53 6.87 -38.08
C ARG A 3 15.45 6.60 -36.56
N PRO A 4 16.50 6.19 -35.83
CA PRO A 4 16.34 6.06 -34.38
C PRO A 4 16.76 7.30 -33.57
N PHE A 5 17.41 8.31 -34.15
CA PHE A 5 18.02 9.41 -33.39
C PHE A 5 17.04 10.54 -32.98
N LYS A 6 15.90 10.69 -33.66
CA LYS A 6 14.93 11.76 -33.34
C LYS A 6 14.13 11.51 -32.05
N TYR A 7 13.91 10.25 -31.69
CA TYR A 7 13.14 9.93 -30.47
C TYR A 7 13.92 10.09 -29.17
N LEU A 8 15.25 9.97 -29.25
CA LEU A 8 16.11 10.12 -28.07
C LEU A 8 16.14 11.56 -27.52
N PHE A 9 16.02 12.54 -28.41
CA PHE A 9 16.06 13.97 -28.04
C PHE A 9 14.77 14.46 -27.38
N VAL A 10 13.61 13.95 -27.78
CA VAL A 10 12.30 14.34 -27.21
C VAL A 10 12.11 13.74 -25.82
N ILE A 11 12.57 12.51 -25.59
CA ILE A 11 12.50 11.86 -24.27
C ILE A 11 13.45 12.55 -23.27
N SER A 12 14.62 13.01 -23.74
CA SER A 12 15.58 13.73 -22.90
C SER A 12 15.09 15.13 -22.51
N ALA A 13 14.37 15.82 -23.38
CA ALA A 13 13.83 17.15 -23.10
C ALA A 13 12.66 17.08 -22.09
N LEU A 14 11.82 16.06 -22.17
CA LEU A 14 10.70 15.87 -21.22
C LEU A 14 11.19 15.50 -19.82
N ALA A 15 12.25 14.68 -19.73
CA ALA A 15 12.86 14.33 -18.45
C ALA A 15 13.54 15.53 -17.77
N LEU A 16 14.10 16.46 -18.54
CA LEU A 16 14.73 17.68 -18.03
C LEU A 16 13.72 18.70 -17.49
N VAL A 17 12.55 18.83 -18.12
CA VAL A 17 11.46 19.73 -17.64
C VAL A 17 10.86 19.18 -16.35
N VAL A 18 10.68 17.89 -16.21
CA VAL A 18 10.17 17.28 -14.98
C VAL A 18 11.20 17.38 -13.85
N ALA A 19 12.49 17.23 -14.13
CA ALA A 19 13.55 17.36 -13.12
C ALA A 19 13.74 18.82 -12.66
N ALA A 20 13.59 19.80 -13.55
CA ALA A 20 13.71 21.22 -13.20
C ALA A 20 12.50 21.69 -12.34
N SER A 21 11.31 21.18 -12.58
CA SER A 21 10.13 21.46 -11.76
C SER A 21 10.24 20.89 -10.35
N PHE A 22 10.97 19.79 -10.16
CA PHE A 22 11.20 19.17 -8.86
C PHE A 22 12.31 19.84 -8.03
N ALA A 23 13.33 20.41 -8.68
CA ALA A 23 14.41 21.11 -7.99
C ALA A 23 14.01 22.53 -7.55
N GLY A 24 13.16 23.23 -8.34
CA GLY A 24 12.68 24.59 -8.03
C GLY A 24 11.77 24.68 -6.80
N GLY A 25 11.00 23.64 -6.51
CA GLY A 25 10.04 23.62 -5.38
C GLY A 25 10.68 23.56 -3.98
N ARG A 26 11.94 23.18 -3.86
CA ARG A 26 12.62 23.06 -2.56
C ARG A 26 13.37 24.31 -2.09
N HIS A 27 13.66 25.27 -2.98
CA HIS A 27 14.44 26.47 -2.63
C HIS A 27 13.61 27.71 -2.26
N LEU A 28 12.29 27.71 -2.44
CA LEU A 28 11.45 28.90 -2.21
C LEU A 28 10.91 29.06 -0.78
N ARG A 29 11.42 28.35 0.21
CA ARG A 29 10.96 28.47 1.60
C ARG A 29 11.89 29.14 2.57
N ARG A 30 12.85 29.95 2.13
CA ARG A 30 13.61 30.82 3.05
C ARG A 30 14.17 32.06 2.32
N VAL A 31 13.36 33.09 2.10
CA VAL A 31 13.83 34.49 2.16
C VAL A 31 12.60 35.35 2.49
N ALA A 32 12.59 35.89 3.69
CA ALA A 32 11.66 36.95 4.08
C ALA A 32 12.21 38.30 3.63
N ALA A 33 11.33 39.08 3.11
CA ALA A 33 11.26 40.49 2.82
C ALA A 33 12.42 41.41 3.23
N THR A 34 12.96 42.13 2.24
CA THR A 34 13.34 43.57 2.35
C THR A 34 13.02 44.24 1.02
N PRO A 35 12.41 45.44 1.00
CA PRO A 35 12.08 46.11 -0.24
C PRO A 35 13.29 46.89 -0.77
N LEU A 36 13.71 46.60 -1.99
CA LEU A 36 14.70 47.41 -2.72
C LEU A 36 14.00 48.18 -3.85
N ASN A 37 14.10 49.47 -3.70
CA ASN A 37 13.76 50.52 -4.62
C ASN A 37 14.62 50.39 -5.92
N THR A 38 14.01 50.23 -7.08
CA THR A 38 14.75 50.28 -8.35
C THR A 38 14.04 51.18 -9.36
N SER A 39 14.74 52.24 -9.69
CA SER A 39 14.45 53.12 -10.83
C SER A 39 14.75 52.40 -12.16
N PRO A 40 14.06 52.72 -13.26
CA PRO A 40 14.22 51.97 -14.54
C PRO A 40 15.46 52.44 -15.30
N LEU A 41 16.30 51.49 -15.66
CA LEU A 41 17.36 51.67 -16.66
C LEU A 41 16.84 51.23 -18.05
N THR A 42 16.59 52.21 -18.89
CA THR A 42 16.38 52.03 -20.34
C THR A 42 17.71 51.77 -21.03
N THR A 43 17.88 50.56 -21.59
CA THR A 43 18.95 50.30 -22.54
C THR A 43 18.31 49.74 -23.82
N SER A 44 18.45 50.54 -24.92
CA SER A 44 18.03 50.19 -26.26
C SER A 44 18.99 49.17 -26.88
N LEU A 45 18.46 48.06 -27.37
CA LEU A 45 19.19 47.12 -28.25
C LEU A 45 18.86 47.41 -29.71
N PRO A 46 19.78 47.20 -30.66
CA PRO A 46 19.57 47.54 -32.05
C PRO A 46 18.63 46.56 -32.77
N GLU A 47 17.78 47.11 -33.63
CA GLU A 47 16.84 46.41 -34.50
C GLU A 47 17.60 45.50 -35.50
N ALA A 48 17.39 44.19 -35.45
CA ALA A 48 17.71 43.29 -36.52
C ALA A 48 16.43 43.06 -37.36
N ASN A 49 16.47 43.52 -38.58
CA ASN A 49 15.42 43.40 -39.58
C ASN A 49 15.30 41.94 -40.03
N ILE A 50 14.31 41.20 -39.61
CA ILE A 50 13.98 39.86 -40.13
C ILE A 50 12.60 39.95 -40.76
N GLY A 51 12.57 39.59 -42.04
CA GLY A 51 11.45 39.73 -42.95
C GLY A 51 10.16 39.06 -42.46
N SER A 52 9.08 39.63 -42.93
CA SER A 52 7.67 39.27 -42.77
C SER A 52 7.41 37.76 -42.73
N ALA A 53 7.02 37.26 -41.52
CA ALA A 53 6.28 36.03 -41.35
C ALA A 53 4.89 36.39 -40.82
N GLU A 54 3.96 36.53 -41.78
CA GLU A 54 2.53 36.46 -41.45
C GLU A 54 2.24 35.06 -40.94
N GLY A 55 1.89 34.94 -39.68
CA GLY A 55 1.48 33.65 -39.07
C GLY A 55 1.68 33.44 -37.59
N LEU A 56 2.17 34.42 -36.83
CA LEU A 56 2.34 34.30 -35.39
C LEU A 56 1.72 35.48 -34.63
N SER A 57 0.47 35.77 -34.90
CA SER A 57 -0.33 36.71 -34.09
C SER A 57 -1.28 35.97 -33.18
N SER A 58 -0.81 35.44 -32.09
CA SER A 58 -1.56 35.30 -30.85
C SER A 58 -0.63 34.79 -29.73
N LEU A 59 0.38 35.58 -29.39
CA LEU A 59 0.88 35.57 -28.00
C LEU A 59 -0.16 36.37 -27.21
N GLU A 60 -1.27 35.72 -26.91
CA GLU A 60 -2.25 36.24 -25.99
C GLU A 60 -1.56 36.44 -24.64
N THR A 61 -1.67 37.66 -24.16
CA THR A 61 -1.22 38.15 -22.87
C THR A 61 -1.62 37.14 -21.80
N PHE A 62 -0.64 36.47 -21.22
CA PHE A 62 -0.85 35.67 -20.02
C PHE A 62 -1.32 36.62 -18.89
N GLN A 63 -2.62 36.75 -18.73
CA GLN A 63 -3.18 37.32 -17.52
C GLN A 63 -2.81 36.36 -16.37
N GLN A 64 -2.10 36.88 -15.39
CA GLN A 64 -1.92 36.24 -14.08
C GLN A 64 -3.29 36.18 -13.38
N GLY A 65 -4.13 35.28 -13.78
CA GLY A 65 -5.36 34.89 -13.10
C GLY A 65 -5.16 33.50 -12.54
N GLY A 66 -5.32 33.31 -11.23
CA GLY A 66 -5.32 32.00 -10.60
C GLY A 66 -6.49 31.16 -11.11
N GLY A 67 -6.30 30.52 -12.27
CA GLY A 67 -7.25 29.56 -12.82
C GLY A 67 -7.33 28.32 -11.93
N ASP A 68 -8.51 27.71 -11.85
CA ASP A 68 -8.67 26.42 -11.17
C ASP A 68 -7.75 25.39 -11.86
N PRO A 69 -6.95 24.63 -11.09
CA PRO A 69 -6.16 23.53 -11.67
C PRO A 69 -6.96 22.54 -12.51
N ALA A 70 -8.26 22.37 -12.24
CA ALA A 70 -9.16 21.54 -13.05
C ALA A 70 -9.38 22.15 -14.43
N ASP A 71 -9.59 23.47 -14.55
CA ASP A 71 -9.74 24.17 -15.83
C ASP A 71 -8.46 24.05 -16.67
N THR A 72 -7.31 24.22 -16.03
CA THR A 72 -5.99 24.06 -16.68
C THR A 72 -5.81 22.64 -17.21
N PHE A 73 -6.24 21.62 -16.46
CA PHE A 73 -6.20 20.23 -16.91
C PHE A 73 -7.07 20.01 -18.17
N ASP A 74 -8.30 20.52 -18.17
CA ASP A 74 -9.22 20.40 -19.29
C ASP A 74 -8.71 21.16 -20.53
N GLU A 75 -8.07 22.30 -20.33
CA GLU A 75 -7.44 23.06 -21.40
C GLU A 75 -6.28 22.29 -22.04
N VAL A 76 -5.36 21.76 -21.24
CA VAL A 76 -4.24 20.93 -21.72
C VAL A 76 -4.78 19.70 -22.47
N LEU A 77 -5.80 19.03 -21.94
CA LEU A 77 -6.41 17.88 -22.61
C LEU A 77 -7.00 18.24 -23.98
N ARG A 78 -7.64 19.41 -24.10
CA ARG A 78 -8.16 19.91 -25.38
C ARG A 78 -7.04 20.17 -26.37
N TYR A 79 -5.96 20.87 -25.97
CA TYR A 79 -4.80 21.10 -26.83
C TYR A 79 -4.11 19.79 -27.25
N MET A 80 -3.97 18.83 -26.34
CA MET A 80 -3.44 17.53 -26.70
C MET A 80 -4.26 16.83 -27.78
N LYS A 81 -5.59 16.96 -27.74
CA LYS A 81 -6.50 16.38 -28.74
C LYS A 81 -6.47 17.09 -30.10
N SER A 82 -6.27 18.41 -30.11
CA SER A 82 -6.27 19.20 -31.33
C SER A 82 -4.90 19.28 -32.01
N GLU A 83 -3.83 19.41 -31.24
CA GLU A 83 -2.51 19.79 -31.76
C GLU A 83 -1.49 18.64 -31.78
N TYR A 84 -1.78 17.51 -31.06
CA TYR A 84 -0.82 16.41 -31.03
C TYR A 84 -0.74 15.72 -32.40
N VAL A 85 0.47 15.55 -32.91
CA VAL A 85 0.76 15.05 -34.26
C VAL A 85 0.18 13.66 -34.56
N GLU A 86 0.07 12.81 -33.55
CA GLU A 86 -0.55 11.48 -33.66
C GLU A 86 -1.96 11.51 -33.10
N ARG A 87 -2.90 10.85 -33.77
CA ARG A 87 -4.27 10.75 -33.26
C ARG A 87 -4.28 10.02 -31.91
N LEU A 88 -4.79 10.70 -30.90
CA LEU A 88 -5.02 10.13 -29.58
C LEU A 88 -6.31 9.31 -29.64
N ASN A 89 -6.17 8.01 -29.94
CA ASN A 89 -7.31 7.11 -30.13
C ASN A 89 -7.91 6.60 -28.81
N ASP A 90 -7.28 6.91 -27.67
CA ASP A 90 -7.69 6.39 -26.35
C ASP A 90 -7.65 7.51 -25.29
N ASP A 91 -8.75 8.25 -25.20
CA ASP A 91 -8.95 9.27 -24.17
C ASP A 91 -8.88 8.69 -22.74
N LYS A 92 -9.25 7.41 -22.56
CA LYS A 92 -9.22 6.74 -21.25
C LYS A 92 -7.80 6.57 -20.77
N LYS A 93 -6.88 6.22 -21.68
CA LYS A 93 -5.47 6.03 -21.35
C LYS A 93 -4.82 7.32 -20.84
N LEU A 94 -5.11 8.44 -21.46
CA LEU A 94 -4.63 9.76 -21.01
C LEU A 94 -5.26 10.17 -19.69
N GLY A 95 -6.58 10.05 -19.55
CA GLY A 95 -7.30 10.38 -18.33
C GLY A 95 -6.84 9.52 -17.15
N PHE A 96 -6.71 8.21 -17.32
CA PHE A 96 -6.22 7.31 -16.28
C PHE A 96 -4.75 7.58 -15.93
N GLY A 97 -3.91 7.92 -16.92
CA GLY A 97 -2.52 8.33 -16.71
C GLY A 97 -2.41 9.58 -15.86
N ALA A 98 -3.23 10.59 -16.16
CA ALA A 98 -3.27 11.85 -15.41
C ALA A 98 -3.74 11.63 -13.96
N VAL A 99 -4.82 10.87 -13.74
CA VAL A 99 -5.31 10.53 -12.38
C VAL A 99 -4.25 9.77 -11.59
N ARG A 100 -3.55 8.80 -12.22
CA ARG A 100 -2.44 8.09 -11.56
C ARG A 100 -1.33 9.05 -11.13
N THR A 101 -0.92 9.98 -12.01
CA THR A 101 0.13 10.95 -11.70
C THR A 101 -0.29 11.89 -10.58
N MET A 102 -1.53 12.36 -10.59
CA MET A 102 -2.10 13.18 -9.51
C MET A 102 -2.04 12.46 -8.16
N LEU A 103 -2.45 11.19 -8.09
CA LEU A 103 -2.37 10.42 -6.84
C LEU A 103 -0.92 10.12 -6.43
N MET A 104 -0.01 9.93 -7.38
CA MET A 104 1.41 9.75 -7.09
C MET A 104 2.06 10.98 -6.46
N SER A 105 1.54 12.20 -6.74
CA SER A 105 2.05 13.44 -6.12
C SER A 105 1.81 13.53 -4.62
N LEU A 106 0.87 12.73 -4.06
CA LEU A 106 0.64 12.63 -2.62
C LEU A 106 1.77 11.91 -1.88
N ASP A 107 2.71 11.29 -2.61
CA ASP A 107 3.78 10.46 -2.05
C ASP A 107 3.30 9.38 -1.08
N ASP A 108 2.05 8.93 -1.26
CA ASP A 108 1.46 7.82 -0.51
C ASP A 108 1.31 6.58 -1.42
N PRO A 109 2.14 5.54 -1.24
CA PRO A 109 2.10 4.36 -2.10
C PRO A 109 0.82 3.53 -1.93
N LYS A 110 0.01 3.80 -0.92
CA LYS A 110 -1.24 3.11 -0.62
C LYS A 110 -2.44 3.79 -1.25
N THR A 111 -2.33 5.09 -1.56
CA THR A 111 -3.33 5.81 -2.33
C THR A 111 -3.10 5.55 -3.82
N ARG A 112 -4.02 4.80 -4.45
CA ARG A 112 -3.87 4.30 -5.82
C ARG A 112 -5.17 4.40 -6.59
N PHE A 113 -5.04 4.68 -7.88
CA PHE A 113 -6.11 4.51 -8.86
C PHE A 113 -6.17 3.05 -9.32
N LEU A 114 -7.37 2.52 -9.42
CA LEU A 114 -7.67 1.16 -9.86
C LEU A 114 -8.53 1.24 -11.12
N GLU A 115 -7.99 0.81 -12.23
CA GLU A 115 -8.76 0.62 -13.46
C GLU A 115 -9.87 -0.42 -13.25
N PRO A 116 -10.88 -0.48 -14.11
CA PRO A 116 -12.03 -1.38 -13.90
C PRO A 116 -11.66 -2.83 -13.62
N ASP A 117 -10.66 -3.37 -14.34
CA ASP A 117 -10.22 -4.76 -14.15
C ASP A 117 -9.54 -4.95 -12.79
N HIS A 118 -8.67 -4.02 -12.40
CA HIS A 118 -8.03 -4.03 -11.08
C HIS A 118 -9.03 -3.80 -9.93
N ARG A 119 -10.05 -2.98 -10.16
CA ARG A 119 -11.16 -2.85 -9.22
C ARG A 119 -11.83 -4.19 -8.94
N GLN A 120 -12.18 -4.94 -10.00
CA GLN A 120 -12.80 -6.25 -9.86
C GLN A 120 -11.92 -7.24 -9.08
N LEU A 121 -10.60 -7.21 -9.29
CA LEU A 121 -9.67 -8.04 -8.52
C LEU A 121 -9.72 -7.70 -7.03
N VAL A 122 -9.72 -6.41 -6.67
CA VAL A 122 -9.81 -5.98 -5.27
C VAL A 122 -11.16 -6.36 -4.66
N GLU A 123 -12.27 -6.20 -5.38
CA GLU A 123 -13.60 -6.62 -4.93
C GLU A 123 -13.67 -8.13 -4.68
N LYS A 124 -13.09 -8.95 -5.58
CA LYS A 124 -12.97 -10.40 -5.38
C LYS A 124 -12.14 -10.73 -4.14
N GLN A 125 -11.03 -10.01 -3.91
CA GLN A 125 -10.18 -10.20 -2.72
C GLN A 125 -10.92 -9.86 -1.43
N ILE A 126 -11.74 -8.79 -1.41
CA ILE A 126 -12.62 -8.46 -0.28
C ILE A 126 -13.62 -9.60 -0.05
N GLY A 127 -14.13 -10.23 -1.11
CA GLY A 127 -14.98 -11.42 -1.07
C GLY A 127 -14.23 -12.73 -0.74
N GLY A 128 -12.92 -12.69 -0.47
CA GLY A 128 -12.11 -13.86 -0.12
C GLY A 128 -11.62 -14.68 -1.31
N GLN A 129 -11.74 -14.20 -2.54
CA GLN A 129 -11.22 -14.86 -3.73
C GLN A 129 -9.95 -14.17 -4.22
N PHE A 130 -8.86 -14.91 -4.32
CA PHE A 130 -7.55 -14.42 -4.75
C PHE A 130 -7.10 -15.13 -6.02
N SER A 131 -6.39 -14.41 -6.87
CA SER A 131 -5.72 -14.92 -8.07
C SER A 131 -4.23 -14.62 -8.02
N GLY A 132 -3.48 -15.16 -8.98
CA GLY A 132 -2.05 -14.98 -9.08
C GLY A 132 -1.28 -15.78 -8.03
N ILE A 133 -0.40 -15.13 -7.30
CA ILE A 133 0.36 -15.80 -6.23
C ILE A 133 -0.47 -16.09 -4.98
N GLY A 134 -1.70 -15.57 -4.86
CA GLY A 134 -2.55 -15.81 -3.68
C GLY A 134 -1.96 -15.23 -2.39
N ALA A 135 -1.66 -13.94 -2.40
CA ALA A 135 -1.18 -13.20 -1.23
C ALA A 135 -1.73 -11.77 -1.20
N VAL A 136 -1.85 -11.21 0.00
CA VAL A 136 -2.06 -9.78 0.19
C VAL A 136 -0.72 -9.07 0.10
N LEU A 137 -0.62 -8.12 -0.80
CA LEU A 137 0.59 -7.36 -1.11
C LEU A 137 0.40 -5.89 -0.77
N THR A 138 1.47 -5.23 -0.35
CA THR A 138 1.49 -3.78 -0.13
C THR A 138 2.82 -3.18 -0.56
N VAL A 139 2.83 -1.87 -0.79
CA VAL A 139 4.07 -1.11 -1.00
C VAL A 139 4.42 -0.40 0.29
N ILE A 140 5.60 -0.68 0.81
CA ILE A 140 6.15 -0.01 1.99
C ILE A 140 7.22 0.99 1.59
N LYS A 141 7.36 2.06 2.40
CA LYS A 141 8.50 2.97 2.32
C LYS A 141 9.61 2.49 3.25
N GLN A 142 10.81 2.35 2.74
CA GLN A 142 11.99 1.95 3.50
C GLN A 142 13.17 2.84 3.15
N LYS A 143 13.93 3.26 4.14
CA LYS A 143 15.18 4.00 3.90
C LYS A 143 16.28 3.05 3.44
N LYS A 144 16.91 3.38 2.31
CA LYS A 144 18.20 2.81 1.88
C LYS A 144 19.26 3.91 2.04
N GLY A 145 19.88 4.00 3.20
CA GLY A 145 20.66 5.18 3.57
C GLY A 145 19.76 6.41 3.64
N GLN A 146 19.99 7.40 2.76
CA GLN A 146 19.14 8.59 2.65
C GLN A 146 18.09 8.50 1.53
N ILE A 147 18.09 7.43 0.72
CA ILE A 147 17.14 7.25 -0.38
C ILE A 147 15.84 6.65 0.18
N ASP A 148 14.72 7.24 -0.20
CA ASP A 148 13.42 6.67 0.07
C ASP A 148 13.12 5.61 -1.01
N ALA A 149 13.23 4.34 -0.62
CA ALA A 149 12.87 3.21 -1.47
C ALA A 149 11.41 2.81 -1.21
N ARG A 150 10.68 2.49 -2.29
CA ARG A 150 9.35 1.91 -2.24
C ARG A 150 9.48 0.42 -2.55
N ARG A 151 9.13 -0.43 -1.61
CA ARG A 151 9.37 -1.86 -1.72
C ARG A 151 8.07 -2.65 -1.69
N LEU A 152 7.99 -3.66 -2.53
CA LEU A 152 6.84 -4.54 -2.60
C LEU A 152 6.94 -5.63 -1.54
N ALA A 153 6.04 -5.60 -0.56
CA ALA A 153 6.04 -6.50 0.59
C ALA A 153 4.86 -7.47 0.56
N VAL A 154 5.10 -8.69 0.98
CA VAL A 154 4.07 -9.68 1.31
C VAL A 154 3.53 -9.34 2.70
N VAL A 155 2.26 -8.96 2.80
CA VAL A 155 1.58 -8.77 4.08
C VAL A 155 1.21 -10.12 4.67
N ALA A 156 0.46 -10.90 3.90
CA ALA A 156 0.06 -12.25 4.29
C ALA A 156 -0.17 -13.12 3.05
N PRO A 157 0.38 -14.34 3.00
CA PRO A 157 -0.06 -15.36 2.04
C PRO A 157 -1.47 -15.85 2.41
N VAL A 158 -2.27 -16.20 1.41
CA VAL A 158 -3.55 -16.89 1.63
C VAL A 158 -3.26 -18.29 2.13
N PRO A 159 -3.80 -18.70 3.28
CA PRO A 159 -3.56 -20.04 3.84
C PRO A 159 -3.93 -21.16 2.85
N GLY A 160 -3.00 -22.08 2.60
CA GLY A 160 -3.12 -23.16 1.63
C GLY A 160 -3.09 -22.69 0.16
N GLY A 161 -2.92 -21.40 -0.08
CA GLY A 161 -2.80 -20.82 -1.42
C GLY A 161 -1.41 -21.01 -2.04
N PRO A 162 -1.21 -20.53 -3.29
CA PRO A 162 0.04 -20.67 -4.01
C PRO A 162 1.27 -20.10 -3.26
N ALA A 163 1.17 -18.89 -2.73
CA ALA A 163 2.25 -18.22 -1.99
C ALA A 163 2.61 -18.98 -0.69
N ASP A 164 1.61 -19.44 0.03
CA ASP A 164 1.80 -20.22 1.28
C ASP A 164 2.50 -21.55 1.00
N LYS A 165 2.02 -22.28 -0.02
CA LYS A 165 2.65 -23.55 -0.47
C LYS A 165 4.08 -23.34 -0.94
N ALA A 166 4.40 -22.22 -1.54
CA ALA A 166 5.75 -21.86 -1.98
C ALA A 166 6.65 -21.38 -0.81
N GLY A 167 6.10 -21.23 0.40
CA GLY A 167 6.84 -20.84 1.58
C GLY A 167 7.13 -19.33 1.69
N LEU A 168 6.36 -18.49 0.99
CA LEU A 168 6.37 -17.05 1.23
C LEU A 168 5.83 -16.74 2.64
N ARG A 169 6.38 -15.71 3.26
CA ARG A 169 6.06 -15.33 4.64
C ARG A 169 5.71 -13.85 4.76
N PRO A 170 4.94 -13.46 5.77
CA PRO A 170 4.76 -12.06 6.11
C PRO A 170 6.10 -11.33 6.27
N GLY A 171 6.21 -10.15 5.67
CA GLY A 171 7.41 -9.33 5.68
C GLY A 171 8.43 -9.64 4.58
N ASP A 172 8.23 -10.68 3.76
CA ASP A 172 9.06 -10.92 2.58
C ASP A 172 8.95 -9.73 1.61
N ILE A 173 10.07 -9.27 1.09
CA ILE A 173 10.16 -8.18 0.09
C ILE A 173 10.47 -8.78 -1.26
N ILE A 174 9.58 -8.64 -2.22
CA ILE A 174 9.78 -9.10 -3.60
C ILE A 174 10.66 -8.10 -4.32
N THR A 175 11.86 -8.53 -4.70
CA THR A 175 12.86 -7.69 -5.38
C THR A 175 12.98 -7.97 -6.87
N GLU A 176 12.65 -9.20 -7.31
CA GLU A 176 12.63 -9.56 -8.72
C GLU A 176 11.47 -10.51 -9.01
N ILE A 177 10.96 -10.43 -10.23
CA ILE A 177 9.95 -11.32 -10.81
C ILE A 177 10.51 -11.79 -12.16
N ASP A 178 10.71 -13.10 -12.34
CA ASP A 178 11.32 -13.70 -13.54
C ASP A 178 12.61 -13.00 -13.95
N SER A 179 13.51 -12.81 -12.98
CA SER A 179 14.80 -12.12 -13.12
C SER A 179 14.73 -10.63 -13.51
N ARG A 180 13.53 -10.04 -13.53
CA ARG A 180 13.35 -8.60 -13.73
C ARG A 180 13.25 -7.91 -12.39
N TRP A 181 14.12 -6.92 -12.19
CA TRP A 181 14.13 -6.11 -10.97
C TRP A 181 12.83 -5.32 -10.78
N VAL A 182 12.21 -5.41 -9.62
CA VAL A 182 11.09 -4.55 -9.21
C VAL A 182 11.66 -3.21 -8.78
N ILE A 183 11.33 -2.14 -9.52
CA ILE A 183 11.92 -0.81 -9.34
C ILE A 183 11.48 -0.25 -7.99
N ALA A 184 12.39 -0.28 -7.03
CA ALA A 184 12.17 0.23 -5.68
C ALA A 184 12.59 1.70 -5.51
N TYR A 185 13.57 2.16 -6.28
CA TYR A 185 14.14 3.52 -6.25
C TYR A 185 14.94 3.75 -7.53
N ASP A 186 15.37 4.99 -7.77
CA ASP A 186 16.28 5.31 -8.88
C ASP A 186 17.74 4.97 -8.50
N PRO A 187 18.36 3.93 -9.09
CA PRO A 187 19.71 3.53 -8.74
C PRO A 187 20.80 4.56 -9.12
N ARG A 188 20.47 5.55 -9.96
CA ARG A 188 21.39 6.65 -10.27
C ARG A 188 21.68 7.51 -9.05
N LEU A 189 20.74 7.57 -8.09
CA LEU A 189 20.93 8.27 -6.83
C LEU A 189 22.02 7.65 -5.93
N ASP A 190 22.39 6.39 -6.16
CA ASP A 190 23.53 5.78 -5.49
C ASP A 190 24.86 6.35 -5.97
N LEU A 191 24.95 6.78 -7.25
CA LEU A 191 26.18 7.26 -7.87
C LEU A 191 26.64 8.60 -7.31
N ASP A 192 25.71 9.49 -6.99
CA ASP A 192 25.99 10.82 -6.44
C ASP A 192 26.67 10.77 -5.05
N ARG A 193 26.71 9.60 -4.43
CA ARG A 193 27.31 9.36 -3.11
C ARG A 193 28.65 8.70 -3.15
N LEU A 194 29.01 8.14 -4.30
CA LEU A 194 30.28 7.47 -4.49
C LEU A 194 31.30 8.50 -5.00
N ARG A 195 32.51 8.45 -4.46
CA ARG A 195 33.63 9.23 -4.98
C ARG A 195 34.16 8.56 -6.24
N LEU A 196 33.44 8.77 -7.36
CA LEU A 196 33.77 8.19 -8.66
C LEU A 196 34.49 9.22 -9.53
N ASP A 197 35.44 8.74 -10.35
CA ASP A 197 35.95 9.54 -11.46
C ASP A 197 34.90 9.64 -12.60
N ASP A 198 35.11 10.53 -13.55
CA ASP A 198 34.18 10.76 -14.67
C ASP A 198 33.86 9.50 -15.48
N ARG A 199 34.83 8.62 -15.64
CA ARG A 199 34.69 7.37 -16.42
C ARG A 199 33.82 6.38 -15.65
N GLN A 200 34.10 6.20 -14.36
CA GLN A 200 33.33 5.34 -13.48
C GLN A 200 31.88 5.85 -13.32
N TYR A 201 31.70 7.18 -13.16
CA TYR A 201 30.37 7.79 -13.07
C TYR A 201 29.54 7.55 -14.34
N ARG A 202 30.12 7.81 -15.55
CA ARG A 202 29.42 7.57 -16.82
C ARG A 202 29.11 6.08 -17.05
N ALA A 203 29.99 5.18 -16.62
CA ALA A 203 29.73 3.74 -16.71
C ALA A 203 28.60 3.32 -15.78
N GLY A 204 28.64 3.74 -14.51
CA GLY A 204 27.60 3.50 -13.53
C GLY A 204 26.24 4.08 -13.95
N TRP A 205 26.23 5.31 -14.50
CA TRP A 205 25.01 5.92 -15.02
C TRP A 205 24.35 5.11 -16.14
N ARG A 206 25.16 4.62 -17.10
CA ARG A 206 24.66 3.76 -18.18
C ARG A 206 24.07 2.45 -17.65
N GLU A 207 24.75 1.82 -16.70
CA GLU A 207 24.28 0.58 -16.07
C GLU A 207 23.00 0.81 -15.28
N ALA A 208 22.93 1.85 -14.45
CA ALA A 208 21.74 2.23 -13.70
C ALA A 208 20.56 2.56 -14.62
N THR A 209 20.79 3.27 -15.73
CA THR A 209 19.77 3.56 -16.74
C THR A 209 19.28 2.30 -17.43
N LYS A 210 20.17 1.37 -17.77
CA LYS A 210 19.83 0.07 -18.33
C LYS A 210 18.97 -0.72 -17.34
N LYS A 211 19.39 -0.78 -16.09
CA LYS A 211 18.64 -1.47 -15.01
C LYS A 211 17.23 -0.91 -14.84
N LEU A 212 17.05 0.42 -14.93
CA LEU A 212 15.74 1.05 -14.91
C LEU A 212 14.88 0.67 -16.13
N SER A 213 15.47 0.69 -17.34
CA SER A 213 14.74 0.39 -18.58
C SER A 213 14.31 -1.08 -18.68
N GLU A 214 15.08 -2.00 -18.12
CA GLU A 214 14.79 -3.43 -18.06
C GLU A 214 13.94 -3.82 -16.84
N GLY A 215 13.86 -2.94 -15.84
CA GLY A 215 13.13 -3.15 -14.61
C GLY A 215 11.61 -3.17 -14.80
N MET A 216 10.93 -3.57 -13.76
CA MET A 216 9.46 -3.62 -13.69
C MET A 216 8.97 -2.58 -12.70
N SER A 217 8.06 -1.70 -13.11
CA SER A 217 7.44 -0.74 -12.20
C SER A 217 6.58 -1.44 -11.13
N LEU A 218 6.43 -0.82 -9.96
CA LEU A 218 5.61 -1.40 -8.88
C LEU A 218 4.16 -1.70 -9.29
N PRO A 219 3.45 -0.83 -10.05
CA PRO A 219 2.12 -1.17 -10.54
C PRO A 219 2.12 -2.41 -11.45
N LYS A 220 3.10 -2.51 -12.36
CA LYS A 220 3.22 -3.69 -13.24
C LYS A 220 3.60 -4.96 -12.48
N ALA A 221 4.43 -4.84 -11.46
CA ALA A 221 4.75 -5.98 -10.59
C ALA A 221 3.52 -6.51 -9.84
N LEU A 222 2.70 -5.60 -9.30
CA LEU A 222 1.43 -5.97 -8.65
C LEU A 222 0.47 -6.65 -9.62
N GLU A 223 0.32 -6.13 -10.83
CA GLU A 223 -0.49 -6.71 -11.90
C GLU A 223 -0.03 -8.14 -12.21
N VAL A 224 1.26 -8.34 -12.51
CA VAL A 224 1.81 -9.66 -12.83
C VAL A 224 1.57 -10.67 -11.69
N LEU A 225 1.76 -10.24 -10.44
CA LEU A 225 1.60 -11.12 -9.27
C LEU A 225 0.13 -11.47 -8.96
N GLN A 226 -0.82 -10.65 -9.38
CA GLN A 226 -2.24 -10.83 -9.10
C GLN A 226 -3.03 -11.44 -10.26
N GLU A 227 -2.57 -11.25 -11.49
CA GLU A 227 -3.29 -11.69 -12.70
C GLU A 227 -2.78 -13.01 -13.28
N ALA A 228 -1.55 -13.39 -12.96
CA ALA A 228 -1.00 -14.64 -13.45
C ALA A 228 -1.83 -15.83 -12.96
N VAL A 229 -2.23 -16.70 -13.87
CA VAL A 229 -2.98 -17.94 -13.58
C VAL A 229 -2.31 -19.09 -14.31
N ASP A 230 -2.13 -20.21 -13.60
CA ASP A 230 -1.54 -21.45 -14.10
C ASP A 230 -0.14 -21.28 -14.73
N LYS A 231 0.64 -20.33 -14.22
CA LYS A 231 2.02 -20.07 -14.63
C LYS A 231 2.94 -20.10 -13.42
N PRO A 232 4.14 -20.70 -13.52
CA PRO A 232 5.16 -20.51 -12.52
C PRO A 232 5.73 -19.10 -12.61
N LEU A 233 5.87 -18.43 -11.48
CA LEU A 233 6.62 -17.17 -11.34
C LEU A 233 7.83 -17.41 -10.44
N ASN A 234 9.01 -17.02 -10.92
CA ASN A 234 10.24 -17.10 -10.16
C ASN A 234 10.47 -15.75 -9.46
N LEU A 235 10.42 -15.77 -8.14
CA LEU A 235 10.57 -14.60 -7.32
C LEU A 235 11.94 -14.61 -6.63
N THR A 236 12.62 -13.47 -6.60
CA THR A 236 13.72 -13.22 -5.66
C THR A 236 13.15 -12.39 -4.51
N VAL A 237 13.28 -12.88 -3.29
CA VAL A 237 12.74 -12.22 -2.10
C VAL A 237 13.82 -11.98 -1.06
N GLU A 238 13.80 -10.80 -0.45
CA GLU A 238 14.56 -10.50 0.76
C GLU A 238 13.66 -10.78 1.97
N ARG A 239 14.11 -11.68 2.84
CA ARG A 239 13.40 -12.06 4.07
C ARG A 239 14.10 -11.46 5.28
N PRO A 240 13.39 -10.76 6.18
CA PRO A 240 13.99 -10.27 7.42
C PRO A 240 14.67 -11.41 8.20
N GLY A 241 15.94 -11.21 8.56
CA GLY A 241 16.73 -12.21 9.27
C GLY A 241 17.40 -13.28 8.41
N ALA A 242 17.15 -13.33 7.10
CA ALA A 242 17.91 -14.19 6.18
C ALA A 242 19.23 -13.53 5.76
N ALA A 243 20.29 -14.32 5.67
CA ALA A 243 21.63 -13.84 5.30
C ALA A 243 21.75 -13.45 3.82
N ALA A 244 20.89 -14.01 2.95
CA ALA A 244 20.91 -13.77 1.52
C ALA A 244 19.46 -13.78 0.96
N PRO A 245 19.23 -13.15 -0.21
CA PRO A 245 17.96 -13.25 -0.91
C PRO A 245 17.61 -14.72 -1.24
N LEU A 246 16.33 -15.04 -1.13
CA LEU A 246 15.78 -16.37 -1.41
C LEU A 246 15.18 -16.39 -2.81
N LYS A 247 15.36 -17.50 -3.53
CA LYS A 247 14.64 -17.77 -4.77
C LYS A 247 13.44 -18.67 -4.48
N VAL A 248 12.26 -18.22 -4.86
CA VAL A 248 11.00 -18.91 -4.58
C VAL A 248 10.22 -19.01 -5.89
N THR A 249 9.87 -20.22 -6.29
CA THR A 249 8.99 -20.44 -7.45
C THR A 249 7.56 -20.64 -6.93
N VAL A 250 6.65 -19.78 -7.38
CA VAL A 250 5.23 -19.85 -7.02
C VAL A 250 4.44 -20.33 -8.24
N GLN A 251 3.75 -21.44 -8.12
CA GLN A 251 2.77 -21.87 -9.10
C GLN A 251 1.51 -21.06 -8.91
N THR A 252 1.23 -20.11 -9.80
CA THR A 252 0.09 -19.20 -9.67
C THR A 252 -1.23 -19.92 -9.91
N GLY A 253 -2.31 -19.35 -9.39
CA GLY A 253 -3.65 -19.93 -9.55
C GLY A 253 -4.72 -19.11 -8.84
N VAL A 254 -5.93 -19.65 -8.81
CA VAL A 254 -7.05 -19.08 -8.06
C VAL A 254 -7.20 -19.83 -6.75
N CYS A 255 -7.31 -19.11 -5.64
CA CYS A 255 -7.57 -19.69 -4.32
C CYS A 255 -8.64 -18.90 -3.55
N LYS A 256 -9.28 -19.58 -2.61
CA LYS A 256 -10.28 -18.98 -1.73
C LYS A 256 -9.76 -18.98 -0.30
N MET A 257 -9.94 -17.85 0.38
CA MET A 257 -9.67 -17.73 1.81
C MET A 257 -10.93 -18.11 2.59
N THR A 258 -10.81 -19.04 3.53
CA THR A 258 -11.88 -19.31 4.51
C THR A 258 -11.86 -18.20 5.54
N PRO A 259 -12.88 -17.34 5.62
CA PRO A 259 -12.81 -16.13 6.43
C PRO A 259 -12.82 -16.41 7.93
N VAL A 260 -13.46 -17.51 8.37
CA VAL A 260 -13.57 -17.91 9.78
C VAL A 260 -13.48 -19.41 9.91
N GLU A 261 -12.72 -19.85 10.90
CA GLU A 261 -12.66 -21.23 11.37
C GLU A 261 -12.93 -21.24 12.88
N PHE A 262 -13.86 -22.08 13.33
CA PHE A 262 -14.09 -22.30 14.76
C PHE A 262 -13.93 -23.78 15.09
N LYS A 263 -13.20 -24.06 16.16
CA LYS A 263 -13.07 -25.41 16.72
C LYS A 263 -12.99 -25.39 18.26
N GLU A 264 -13.46 -26.44 18.85
CA GLU A 264 -13.26 -26.69 20.27
C GLU A 264 -11.90 -27.31 20.48
N ILE A 265 -11.04 -26.64 21.29
CA ILE A 265 -9.76 -27.22 21.71
C ILE A 265 -10.01 -28.24 22.83
N ASN A 266 -10.83 -27.83 23.80
CA ASN A 266 -11.27 -28.68 24.89
C ASN A 266 -12.59 -28.10 25.50
N ALA A 267 -13.11 -28.68 26.55
CA ALA A 267 -14.36 -28.26 27.20
C ALA A 267 -14.33 -26.79 27.70
N GLN A 268 -13.15 -26.22 27.94
CA GLN A 268 -13.00 -24.87 28.49
C GLN A 268 -12.59 -23.83 27.46
N VAL A 269 -11.89 -24.24 26.38
CA VAL A 269 -11.23 -23.35 25.40
C VAL A 269 -11.73 -23.61 24.00
N GLY A 270 -12.33 -22.57 23.42
CA GLY A 270 -12.65 -22.49 22.00
C GLY A 270 -11.56 -21.75 21.23
N TYR A 271 -11.39 -22.08 19.96
CA TYR A 271 -10.48 -21.43 19.03
C TYR A 271 -11.27 -20.86 17.88
N LEU A 272 -11.14 -19.55 17.70
CA LEU A 272 -11.76 -18.78 16.63
C LEU A 272 -10.65 -18.14 15.79
N ARG A 273 -10.45 -18.60 14.58
CA ARG A 273 -9.57 -17.96 13.63
C ARG A 273 -10.40 -17.04 12.72
N VAL A 274 -9.93 -15.79 12.56
CA VAL A 274 -10.51 -14.81 11.64
C VAL A 274 -9.42 -14.35 10.71
N THR A 275 -9.48 -14.75 9.45
CA THR A 275 -8.47 -14.45 8.43
C THR A 275 -8.82 -13.20 7.63
N GLN A 276 -10.09 -12.79 7.65
CA GLN A 276 -10.60 -11.65 6.90
C GLN A 276 -11.86 -11.09 7.57
N PHE A 277 -12.11 -9.79 7.35
CA PHE A 277 -13.35 -9.13 7.74
C PHE A 277 -14.22 -8.90 6.51
N ASN A 278 -15.39 -9.49 6.47
CA ASN A 278 -16.42 -9.30 5.45
C ASN A 278 -17.76 -9.82 5.99
N ARG A 279 -18.81 -9.77 5.18
CA ARG A 279 -20.14 -10.24 5.57
C ARG A 279 -20.16 -11.72 5.97
N GLN A 280 -19.51 -12.57 5.18
CA GLN A 280 -19.42 -14.01 5.47
C GLN A 280 -18.72 -14.27 6.80
N ALA A 281 -17.63 -13.53 7.08
CA ALA A 281 -16.95 -13.60 8.37
C ALA A 281 -17.89 -13.20 9.51
N THR A 282 -18.65 -12.12 9.34
CA THR A 282 -19.59 -11.65 10.37
C THR A 282 -20.64 -12.70 10.72
N GLU A 283 -21.23 -13.32 9.73
CA GLU A 283 -22.23 -14.39 9.91
C GLU A 283 -21.59 -15.61 10.60
N ALA A 284 -20.41 -16.04 10.14
CA ALA A 284 -19.73 -17.22 10.64
C ALA A 284 -19.24 -17.06 12.09
N PHE A 285 -18.53 -15.98 12.43
CA PHE A 285 -18.05 -15.82 13.81
C PHE A 285 -19.20 -15.50 14.79
N THR A 286 -20.26 -14.83 14.32
CA THR A 286 -21.45 -14.60 15.15
C THR A 286 -22.13 -15.89 15.51
N SER A 287 -22.34 -16.79 14.55
CA SER A 287 -22.91 -18.11 14.77
C SER A 287 -22.01 -18.95 15.70
N ALA A 288 -20.69 -18.97 15.42
CA ALA A 288 -19.72 -19.69 16.21
C ALA A 288 -19.69 -19.25 17.68
N LEU A 289 -19.60 -17.95 17.94
CA LEU A 289 -19.52 -17.41 19.31
C LEU A 289 -20.84 -17.57 20.08
N ARG A 290 -21.99 -17.52 19.40
CA ARG A 290 -23.31 -17.77 20.05
C ARG A 290 -23.51 -19.24 20.44
N SER A 291 -22.95 -20.16 19.67
CA SER A 291 -23.03 -21.60 19.92
C SER A 291 -21.92 -22.10 20.84
N ALA A 292 -20.86 -21.32 21.04
CA ALA A 292 -19.72 -21.69 21.86
C ALA A 292 -20.13 -21.87 23.34
N LYS A 293 -19.82 -23.05 23.89
CA LYS A 293 -20.04 -23.37 25.33
C LYS A 293 -18.83 -23.01 26.19
N GLN A 294 -17.70 -22.72 25.56
CA GLN A 294 -16.43 -22.43 26.19
C GLN A 294 -16.42 -21.07 26.86
N ARG A 295 -15.90 -20.98 28.08
CA ARG A 295 -15.73 -19.71 28.80
C ARG A 295 -14.50 -18.92 28.34
N SER A 296 -13.58 -19.57 27.64
CA SER A 296 -12.34 -18.98 27.16
C SER A 296 -12.22 -19.14 25.66
N ILE A 297 -11.82 -18.07 24.97
CA ILE A 297 -11.70 -18.06 23.50
C ILE A 297 -10.29 -17.61 23.11
N ILE A 298 -9.64 -18.40 22.28
CA ILE A 298 -8.48 -17.98 21.53
C ILE A 298 -8.96 -17.33 20.23
N VAL A 299 -8.67 -16.04 20.05
CA VAL A 299 -8.96 -15.30 18.82
C VAL A 299 -7.69 -15.24 17.98
N ASP A 300 -7.62 -16.01 16.91
CA ASP A 300 -6.45 -16.03 16.03
C ASP A 300 -6.61 -15.05 14.87
N LEU A 301 -5.82 -13.97 14.91
CA LEU A 301 -5.74 -12.92 13.89
C LEU A 301 -4.46 -13.01 13.07
N ARG A 302 -3.71 -14.08 13.18
CA ARG A 302 -2.48 -14.29 12.37
C ARG A 302 -2.84 -14.34 10.90
N ASP A 303 -2.02 -13.68 10.09
CA ASP A 303 -2.19 -13.54 8.64
C ASP A 303 -3.49 -12.86 8.19
N ASN A 304 -4.18 -12.18 9.12
CA ASN A 304 -5.28 -11.29 8.78
C ASN A 304 -4.72 -9.91 8.40
N ALA A 305 -4.64 -9.65 7.11
CA ALA A 305 -4.11 -8.40 6.58
C ALA A 305 -5.06 -7.20 6.70
N GLY A 306 -6.26 -7.38 7.28
CA GLY A 306 -7.26 -6.32 7.48
C GLY A 306 -7.94 -5.82 6.21
N GLY A 307 -7.25 -5.84 5.07
CA GLY A 307 -7.76 -5.45 3.74
C GLY A 307 -8.14 -3.97 3.57
N PRO A 308 -8.59 -3.58 2.36
CA PRO A 308 -9.18 -2.26 2.13
C PRO A 308 -10.46 -2.11 2.96
N VAL A 309 -10.59 -0.98 3.65
CA VAL A 309 -11.71 -0.73 4.56
C VAL A 309 -12.92 -0.18 3.80
N THR A 310 -13.84 -1.05 3.45
CA THR A 310 -15.22 -0.68 3.10
C THR A 310 -16.04 -0.50 4.38
N THR A 311 -17.24 0.06 4.27
CA THR A 311 -18.18 0.11 5.41
C THR A 311 -18.46 -1.29 5.96
N GLU A 312 -18.68 -2.26 5.10
CA GLU A 312 -18.92 -3.66 5.45
C GLU A 312 -17.75 -4.29 6.21
N VAL A 313 -16.51 -4.09 5.72
CA VAL A 313 -15.28 -4.60 6.37
C VAL A 313 -15.11 -4.00 7.77
N PHE A 314 -15.36 -2.69 7.90
CA PHE A 314 -15.27 -2.00 9.18
C PHE A 314 -16.34 -2.45 10.17
N ASP A 315 -17.59 -2.61 9.71
CA ASP A 315 -18.69 -3.08 10.52
C ASP A 315 -18.50 -4.54 10.95
N SER A 316 -17.90 -5.38 10.10
CA SER A 316 -17.52 -6.75 10.46
C SER A 316 -16.55 -6.77 11.65
N ALA A 317 -15.50 -5.95 11.62
CA ALA A 317 -14.56 -5.84 12.74
C ALA A 317 -15.22 -5.30 14.01
N ARG A 318 -16.12 -4.30 13.87
CA ARG A 318 -16.92 -3.78 15.00
C ARG A 318 -17.85 -4.84 15.60
N ALA A 319 -18.47 -5.67 14.76
CA ALA A 319 -19.32 -6.75 15.21
C ALA A 319 -18.56 -7.79 16.04
N LEU A 320 -17.34 -8.18 15.59
CA LEU A 320 -16.47 -9.07 16.36
C LEU A 320 -16.12 -8.47 17.74
N LEU A 321 -15.73 -7.19 17.77
CA LEU A 321 -15.45 -6.49 19.02
C LEU A 321 -16.68 -6.39 19.90
N GLY A 322 -17.88 -6.17 19.34
CA GLY A 322 -19.13 -6.13 20.08
C GLY A 322 -19.48 -7.46 20.76
N LEU A 323 -19.17 -8.59 20.11
CA LEU A 323 -19.40 -9.92 20.68
C LEU A 323 -18.40 -10.28 21.79
N LEU A 324 -17.19 -9.74 21.71
CA LEU A 324 -16.06 -10.11 22.59
C LEU A 324 -15.77 -9.10 23.71
N THR A 325 -16.38 -7.91 23.68
CA THR A 325 -16.15 -6.85 24.66
C THR A 325 -17.45 -6.34 25.29
N LYS A 326 -17.32 -5.58 26.36
CA LYS A 326 -18.45 -4.87 26.99
C LYS A 326 -18.91 -3.65 26.19
N GLY A 327 -18.34 -3.39 25.02
CA GLY A 327 -18.64 -2.23 24.21
C GLY A 327 -17.92 -0.96 24.67
N GLY A 328 -18.35 0.17 24.13
CA GLY A 328 -17.76 1.49 24.34
C GLY A 328 -16.77 1.89 23.26
N GLN A 329 -15.89 2.83 23.56
CA GLN A 329 -14.87 3.31 22.62
C GLN A 329 -13.70 2.34 22.52
N MET A 330 -13.49 1.77 21.32
CA MET A 330 -12.44 0.79 21.04
C MET A 330 -11.11 1.42 20.63
N GLY A 331 -11.14 2.68 20.26
CA GLY A 331 -10.02 3.48 19.78
C GLY A 331 -10.53 4.69 19.02
N THR A 332 -9.67 5.27 18.20
CA THR A 332 -9.98 6.49 17.45
C THR A 332 -9.43 6.39 16.03
N VAL A 333 -10.14 6.91 15.05
CA VAL A 333 -9.63 7.18 13.71
C VAL A 333 -9.29 8.66 13.60
N VAL A 334 -8.02 8.98 13.32
CA VAL A 334 -7.59 10.35 13.04
C VAL A 334 -7.70 10.60 11.55
N ARG A 335 -8.53 11.57 11.18
CA ARG A 335 -8.81 12.01 9.80
C ARG A 335 -7.99 13.23 9.41
N SER A 336 -8.19 13.69 8.17
CA SER A 336 -7.66 14.96 7.67
C SER A 336 -7.98 16.12 8.63
N GLY A 337 -7.04 17.06 8.80
CA GLY A 337 -7.17 18.17 9.75
C GLY A 337 -7.08 17.74 11.22
N ASN A 338 -6.50 16.58 11.51
CA ASN A 338 -6.37 15.99 12.86
C ASN A 338 -7.74 15.75 13.57
N ARG A 339 -8.83 15.62 12.79
CA ARG A 339 -10.16 15.33 13.33
C ARG A 339 -10.19 13.90 13.86
N GLN A 340 -10.53 13.78 15.15
CA GLN A 340 -10.60 12.50 15.84
C GLN A 340 -12.05 11.97 15.82
N GLU A 341 -12.21 10.76 15.29
CA GLU A 341 -13.48 10.04 15.23
C GLU A 341 -13.39 8.81 16.15
N PRO A 342 -14.12 8.80 17.30
CA PRO A 342 -14.10 7.66 18.19
C PRO A 342 -14.79 6.44 17.51
N VAL A 343 -14.16 5.28 17.61
CA VAL A 343 -14.74 4.01 17.15
C VAL A 343 -15.58 3.44 18.27
N GLN A 344 -16.88 3.69 18.21
CA GLN A 344 -17.85 3.18 19.19
C GLN A 344 -18.35 1.80 18.76
N VAL A 345 -18.50 0.91 19.73
CA VAL A 345 -19.03 -0.45 19.54
C VAL A 345 -20.08 -0.72 20.60
N SER A 346 -21.24 -1.21 20.17
CA SER A 346 -22.26 -1.71 21.10
C SER A 346 -21.78 -3.04 21.67
N GLY A 347 -21.71 -3.15 22.99
CA GLY A 347 -21.25 -4.37 23.66
C GLY A 347 -22.31 -5.45 23.68
N GLY A 348 -21.85 -6.70 23.61
CA GLY A 348 -22.59 -7.89 23.94
C GLY A 348 -22.25 -8.37 25.36
N ALA A 349 -22.77 -9.51 25.73
CA ALA A 349 -22.49 -10.16 27.04
C ALA A 349 -21.12 -10.86 27.09
N GLY A 350 -20.10 -10.34 26.40
CA GLY A 350 -18.79 -10.95 26.29
C GLY A 350 -18.08 -11.14 27.63
N ASN A 351 -18.34 -12.26 28.29
CA ASN A 351 -17.67 -12.69 29.53
C ASN A 351 -16.57 -13.73 29.27
N HIS A 352 -16.14 -13.86 28.02
CA HIS A 352 -15.07 -14.80 27.71
C HIS A 352 -13.72 -14.28 28.20
N LYS A 353 -12.91 -15.15 28.78
CA LYS A 353 -11.47 -14.89 28.89
C LYS A 353 -10.86 -15.02 27.50
N ILE A 354 -10.11 -14.01 27.05
CA ILE A 354 -9.60 -13.95 25.69
C ILE A 354 -8.08 -13.95 25.67
N VAL A 355 -7.53 -14.75 24.76
CA VAL A 355 -6.16 -14.62 24.26
C VAL A 355 -6.26 -14.36 22.79
N ALA A 356 -5.55 -13.34 22.28
CA ALA A 356 -5.46 -13.10 20.85
C ALA A 356 -4.09 -13.49 20.31
N LEU A 357 -4.07 -14.24 19.19
CA LEU A 357 -2.84 -14.61 18.50
C LEU A 357 -2.59 -13.62 17.37
N VAL A 358 -1.35 -13.14 17.27
CA VAL A 358 -0.92 -12.15 16.27
C VAL A 358 0.42 -12.51 15.69
N ASN A 359 0.69 -12.07 14.45
CA ASN A 359 1.99 -12.22 13.81
C ASN A 359 2.31 -11.07 12.85
N GLY A 360 3.44 -11.14 12.14
CA GLY A 360 3.82 -10.16 11.13
C GLY A 360 2.85 -10.03 9.95
N GLY A 361 1.90 -10.95 9.78
CA GLY A 361 0.82 -10.88 8.78
C GLY A 361 -0.48 -10.28 9.33
N THR A 362 -0.55 -10.01 10.63
CA THR A 362 -1.65 -9.23 11.22
C THR A 362 -1.42 -7.76 10.88
N ALA A 363 -2.30 -7.16 10.07
CA ALA A 363 -2.10 -5.81 9.56
C ALA A 363 -3.39 -4.98 9.57
N ASN A 364 -3.26 -3.68 9.40
CA ASN A 364 -4.34 -2.74 9.20
C ASN A 364 -5.46 -2.86 10.26
N LEU A 365 -6.70 -3.11 9.83
CA LEU A 365 -7.87 -3.22 10.72
C LEU A 365 -7.73 -4.37 11.74
N ALA A 366 -7.01 -5.46 11.40
CA ALA A 366 -6.76 -6.55 12.33
C ALA A 366 -5.82 -6.16 13.47
N GLU A 367 -4.87 -5.23 13.24
CA GLU A 367 -4.03 -4.65 14.30
C GLU A 367 -4.88 -3.82 15.27
N PHE A 368 -5.81 -3.03 14.71
CA PHE A 368 -6.74 -2.26 15.53
C PHE A 368 -7.62 -3.19 16.40
N VAL A 369 -8.17 -4.27 15.83
CA VAL A 369 -8.95 -5.27 16.57
C VAL A 369 -8.11 -5.94 17.66
N ALA A 370 -6.89 -6.36 17.37
CA ALA A 370 -5.99 -6.95 18.36
C ALA A 370 -5.72 -6.00 19.54
N ALA A 371 -5.39 -4.73 19.23
CA ALA A 371 -5.17 -3.70 20.24
C ALA A 371 -6.45 -3.43 21.09
N ALA A 372 -7.61 -3.38 20.44
CA ALA A 372 -8.88 -3.18 21.10
C ALA A 372 -9.24 -4.36 22.05
N LEU A 373 -9.02 -5.60 21.63
CA LEU A 373 -9.19 -6.78 22.49
C LEU A 373 -8.30 -6.71 23.73
N ARG A 374 -7.02 -6.33 23.56
CA ARG A 374 -6.11 -6.13 24.69
C ARG A 374 -6.59 -5.02 25.63
N ASP A 375 -6.90 -3.87 25.07
CA ASP A 375 -7.14 -2.66 25.85
C ASP A 375 -8.55 -2.65 26.49
N LYS A 376 -9.54 -3.34 25.90
CA LYS A 376 -10.95 -3.31 26.32
C LYS A 376 -11.50 -4.63 26.87
N ALA A 377 -10.97 -5.76 26.42
CA ALA A 377 -11.36 -7.07 26.93
C ALA A 377 -10.30 -7.69 27.85
N GLY A 378 -9.16 -7.01 28.08
CA GLY A 378 -8.07 -7.56 28.87
C GLY A 378 -7.41 -8.78 28.22
N ALA A 379 -7.54 -8.95 26.91
CA ALA A 379 -6.94 -10.05 26.19
C ALA A 379 -5.41 -9.98 26.25
N SER A 380 -4.74 -11.12 26.46
CA SER A 380 -3.30 -11.23 26.29
C SER A 380 -2.99 -11.48 24.82
N LEU A 381 -2.07 -10.70 24.24
CA LEU A 381 -1.59 -10.91 22.89
C LEU A 381 -0.38 -11.85 22.89
N ILE A 382 -0.45 -12.92 22.12
CA ILE A 382 0.62 -13.93 22.02
C ILE A 382 1.06 -14.05 20.56
N GLY A 383 2.36 -14.14 20.31
CA GLY A 383 2.92 -14.35 18.98
C GLY A 383 4.10 -13.46 18.67
N SER A 384 4.11 -12.81 17.51
CA SER A 384 5.13 -11.84 17.12
C SER A 384 4.50 -10.47 16.84
N ARG A 385 5.36 -9.43 16.76
CA ARG A 385 4.94 -8.07 16.43
C ARG A 385 4.16 -8.04 15.12
N THR A 386 3.06 -7.30 15.08
CA THR A 386 2.23 -7.13 13.90
C THR A 386 2.90 -6.27 12.83
N PHE A 387 2.32 -6.18 11.64
CA PHE A 387 2.94 -5.58 10.46
C PHE A 387 3.27 -4.08 10.63
N GLY A 388 2.38 -3.32 11.27
CA GLY A 388 2.54 -1.87 11.41
C GLY A 388 1.87 -1.06 10.30
N ASP A 389 0.78 -1.58 9.74
CA ASP A 389 -0.07 -0.87 8.78
C ASP A 389 -1.30 -0.27 9.47
N GLY A 390 -1.08 0.59 10.45
CA GLY A 390 -2.13 1.21 11.26
C GLY A 390 -2.90 2.32 10.57
N VAL A 391 -3.16 2.24 9.25
CA VAL A 391 -3.88 3.24 8.49
C VAL A 391 -5.24 2.73 8.02
N MET A 392 -6.21 3.63 7.94
CA MET A 392 -7.52 3.34 7.38
C MET A 392 -7.51 3.59 5.87
N GLN A 393 -7.49 2.53 5.09
CA GLN A 393 -7.56 2.59 3.63
C GLN A 393 -9.02 2.50 3.17
N LYS A 394 -9.59 3.60 2.68
CA LYS A 394 -10.90 3.57 2.03
C LYS A 394 -10.79 3.04 0.60
N PHE A 395 -11.73 2.18 0.23
CA PHE A 395 -12.00 1.80 -1.14
C PHE A 395 -13.20 2.60 -1.65
N ILE A 396 -13.02 3.34 -2.74
CA ILE A 396 -14.02 4.25 -3.30
C ILE A 396 -14.24 3.90 -4.78
N GLY A 397 -15.46 3.44 -5.10
CA GLY A 397 -15.87 3.23 -6.50
C GLY A 397 -16.10 4.56 -7.22
N LEU A 398 -15.71 4.64 -8.49
CA LEU A 398 -15.91 5.79 -9.37
C LEU A 398 -16.98 5.47 -10.43
N SER A 399 -17.61 6.51 -10.95
CA SER A 399 -18.76 6.40 -11.90
C SER A 399 -18.41 5.72 -13.22
N ASN A 400 -17.13 5.79 -13.64
CA ASN A 400 -16.64 5.20 -14.88
C ASN A 400 -16.25 3.70 -14.76
N GLY A 401 -16.63 3.04 -13.68
CA GLY A 401 -16.27 1.64 -13.39
C GLY A 401 -14.90 1.45 -12.78
N ALA A 402 -14.07 2.49 -12.66
CA ALA A 402 -12.82 2.48 -11.93
C ALA A 402 -13.06 2.59 -10.41
N ALA A 403 -11.99 2.53 -9.63
CA ALA A 403 -12.01 2.80 -8.20
C ALA A 403 -10.70 3.46 -7.76
N MET A 404 -10.65 3.90 -6.51
CA MET A 404 -9.41 4.29 -5.87
C MET A 404 -9.34 3.76 -4.44
N THR A 405 -8.13 3.47 -3.99
CA THR A 405 -7.84 3.32 -2.56
C THR A 405 -7.21 4.61 -2.05
N VAL A 406 -7.64 5.06 -0.88
CA VAL A 406 -7.16 6.31 -0.26
C VAL A 406 -6.85 6.07 1.20
N THR A 407 -5.67 6.52 1.66
CA THR A 407 -5.37 6.58 3.09
C THR A 407 -6.21 7.69 3.71
N ALA A 408 -7.34 7.31 4.28
CA ALA A 408 -8.37 8.22 4.79
C ALA A 408 -8.24 8.49 6.29
N GLY A 409 -7.30 7.88 6.98
CA GLY A 409 -7.07 8.10 8.40
C GLY A 409 -6.03 7.16 8.99
N LYS A 410 -5.75 7.35 10.29
CA LYS A 410 -4.87 6.51 11.09
C LYS A 410 -5.62 5.94 12.28
N PHE A 411 -5.33 4.71 12.65
CA PHE A 411 -5.88 4.09 13.84
C PHE A 411 -5.03 4.41 15.07
N LEU A 412 -5.68 4.94 16.09
CA LEU A 412 -5.13 5.00 17.45
C LEU A 412 -5.83 3.93 18.31
N THR A 413 -5.08 3.27 19.17
CA THR A 413 -5.62 2.33 20.15
C THR A 413 -6.54 3.05 21.15
N ALA A 414 -7.24 2.30 21.99
CA ALA A 414 -8.03 2.90 23.07
C ALA A 414 -7.19 3.73 24.06
N LYS A 415 -5.89 3.49 24.12
CA LYS A 415 -4.91 4.26 24.91
C LYS A 415 -4.26 5.41 24.13
N GLY A 416 -4.74 5.72 22.92
CA GLY A 416 -4.23 6.81 22.10
C GLY A 416 -2.89 6.52 21.40
N VAL A 417 -2.45 5.26 21.35
CA VAL A 417 -1.17 4.89 20.71
C VAL A 417 -1.37 4.73 19.21
N ASP A 418 -0.55 5.41 18.40
CA ASP A 418 -0.47 5.23 16.95
C ASP A 418 0.26 3.91 16.65
N ILE A 419 -0.42 2.99 15.96
CA ILE A 419 0.12 1.69 15.57
C ILE A 419 0.82 1.71 14.20
N SER A 420 0.74 2.83 13.46
CA SER A 420 1.38 2.97 12.16
C SER A 420 2.90 2.87 12.27
N LEU A 421 3.54 2.10 11.39
CA LEU A 421 4.98 1.82 11.33
C LEU A 421 5.56 1.05 12.53
N ARG A 422 4.85 1.00 13.65
CA ARG A 422 5.34 0.35 14.89
C ARG A 422 4.72 -1.03 15.10
N GLY A 423 3.51 -1.24 14.58
CA GLY A 423 2.73 -2.44 14.87
C GLY A 423 2.33 -2.55 16.34
N VAL A 424 1.60 -3.60 16.65
CA VAL A 424 1.22 -3.96 18.01
C VAL A 424 2.20 -5.01 18.53
N GLN A 425 2.85 -4.74 19.67
CA GLN A 425 3.72 -5.70 20.32
C GLN A 425 2.87 -6.73 21.08
N PRO A 426 3.17 -8.04 20.97
CA PRO A 426 2.52 -9.03 21.80
C PRO A 426 3.00 -8.92 23.26
N ASP A 427 2.16 -9.36 24.19
CA ASP A 427 2.52 -9.45 25.63
C ASP A 427 3.44 -10.66 25.87
N VAL A 428 3.31 -11.71 25.06
CA VAL A 428 4.15 -12.90 25.08
C VAL A 428 4.66 -13.18 23.69
N THR A 429 5.97 -13.04 23.51
CA THR A 429 6.61 -13.35 22.23
C THR A 429 6.83 -14.85 22.10
N VAL A 430 6.30 -15.44 21.03
CA VAL A 430 6.47 -16.84 20.67
C VAL A 430 6.89 -16.90 19.21
N SER A 431 7.95 -17.65 18.91
CA SER A 431 8.30 -17.94 17.53
C SER A 431 7.21 -18.83 16.92
N THR A 432 6.38 -18.24 16.09
CA THR A 432 5.28 -18.97 15.45
C THR A 432 5.81 -19.72 14.22
N GLY A 433 5.79 -21.05 14.26
CA GLY A 433 5.54 -21.81 13.04
C GLY A 433 4.20 -21.29 12.47
N GLY A 434 4.00 -21.33 11.13
CA GLY A 434 2.75 -20.86 10.54
C GLY A 434 1.51 -21.48 11.23
N PRO A 435 0.34 -20.88 11.11
CA PRO A 435 -0.90 -21.33 11.80
C PRO A 435 -1.38 -22.74 11.42
N HIS A 436 -0.68 -23.44 10.54
CA HIS A 436 -0.91 -24.84 10.15
C HIS A 436 0.20 -25.79 10.62
N SER A 437 1.10 -25.32 11.50
CA SER A 437 2.10 -26.19 12.11
C SER A 437 1.42 -27.24 12.99
N THR A 438 1.86 -28.49 12.88
CA THR A 438 1.36 -29.61 13.72
C THR A 438 1.60 -29.36 15.22
N ASN A 439 2.61 -28.54 15.57
CA ASN A 439 2.89 -28.08 16.93
C ASN A 439 2.88 -26.55 16.96
N ASP A 440 1.71 -25.96 17.17
CA ASP A 440 1.55 -24.51 17.25
C ASP A 440 1.83 -24.01 18.66
N ALA A 441 3.09 -23.65 18.92
CA ALA A 441 3.53 -23.17 20.22
C ALA A 441 2.73 -21.95 20.74
N ALA A 442 2.18 -21.13 19.83
CA ALA A 442 1.35 -19.99 20.22
C ALA A 442 -0.02 -20.45 20.72
N VAL A 443 -0.63 -21.44 20.06
CA VAL A 443 -1.89 -22.04 20.54
C VAL A 443 -1.68 -22.75 21.87
N GLU A 444 -0.61 -23.54 22.01
CA GLU A 444 -0.30 -24.22 23.29
C GLU A 444 -0.10 -23.21 24.43
N GLN A 445 0.63 -22.13 24.17
CA GLN A 445 0.85 -21.06 25.16
C GLN A 445 -0.47 -20.36 25.53
N ALA A 446 -1.35 -20.15 24.53
CA ALA A 446 -2.67 -19.57 24.77
C ALA A 446 -3.56 -20.48 25.62
N VAL A 447 -3.58 -21.79 25.36
CA VAL A 447 -4.30 -22.77 26.16
C VAL A 447 -3.80 -22.77 27.60
N ARG A 448 -2.47 -22.88 27.80
CA ARG A 448 -1.87 -22.81 29.15
C ARG A 448 -2.31 -21.57 29.91
N ARG A 449 -2.27 -20.39 29.26
CA ARG A 449 -2.64 -19.12 29.90
C ARG A 449 -4.15 -19.06 30.26
N LEU A 450 -5.02 -19.70 29.48
CA LEU A 450 -6.46 -19.70 29.73
C LEU A 450 -6.89 -20.74 30.75
N THR A 451 -6.09 -21.82 30.96
CA THR A 451 -6.42 -22.92 31.88
C THR A 451 -5.71 -22.82 33.22
N SER A 452 -4.63 -22.03 33.32
CA SER A 452 -3.84 -21.86 34.56
C SER A 452 -4.32 -20.73 35.48
N ALA A 453 -5.52 -20.18 35.28
CA ALA A 453 -6.08 -19.05 36.03
C ALA A 453 -7.36 -19.40 36.80
#